data_16197c5be88513e4e693db6f8c5e895b
#
_entry.id   16197c5be88513e4e693db6f8c5e895b
#
_cell.length_a   1.000
_cell.length_b   1.000
_cell.length_c   1.000
_cell.angle_alpha   90.00
_cell.angle_beta   90.00
_cell.angle_gamma   90.00
#
_symmetry.space_group_name_H-M   'P 1'
#
loop_
_entity.id
_entity.type
_entity.pdbx_description
1 polymer ?
#
loop_
_entity_poly.entity_id
_entity_poly.type
_entity_poly.pdbx_seq_one_letter_code
_entity_poly.pdbx_strand_id
1 'polypeptide(L)'
;GLNSAFNRFYGCKKPVVAAINGAAVAGGMFFALAADYAVAVEKSRFGLTEIKVGVNFPVAPYEIAKAELSPGSFRRVLLSGRLFKSDAALEMQIIDEIVADDQLLERAVAVAREYAGNPPMAYAAIKHQIRAEPLAKMQSAVDDLNDSTRGGWFTSETTAAIDAILASSATKK
;
A
#
# COMPACT_ATOMS: atom_id res chain seq x y z
N GLY A 1 -12.14 1.00 12.20
CA GLY A 1 -10.83 0.32 12.26
C GLY A 1 -10.06 0.40 10.94
N LEU A 2 -8.92 -0.30 10.87
CA LEU A 2 -7.99 -0.23 9.73
C LEU A 2 -8.65 -0.65 8.39
N ASN A 3 -9.41 -1.76 8.40
CA ASN A 3 -10.16 -2.21 7.22
C ASN A 3 -11.10 -1.13 6.68
N SER A 4 -11.84 -0.44 7.56
CA SER A 4 -12.76 0.64 7.18
C SER A 4 -12.02 1.84 6.55
N ALA A 5 -10.85 2.20 7.09
CA ALA A 5 -10.05 3.29 6.55
C ALA A 5 -9.55 2.98 5.12
N PHE A 6 -8.97 1.80 4.91
CA PHE A 6 -8.51 1.37 3.60
C PHE A 6 -9.66 1.16 2.61
N ASN A 7 -10.79 0.60 3.04
CA ASN A 7 -11.97 0.45 2.18
C ASN A 7 -12.45 1.81 1.64
N ARG A 8 -12.57 2.82 2.51
CA ARG A 8 -12.98 4.17 2.11
C ARG A 8 -11.96 4.85 1.19
N PHE A 9 -10.67 4.68 1.47
CA PHE A 9 -9.60 5.28 0.66
C PHE A 9 -9.56 4.64 -0.73
N TYR A 10 -9.54 3.32 -0.81
CA TYR A 10 -9.51 2.56 -2.06
C TYR A 10 -10.78 2.74 -2.89
N GLY A 11 -11.94 2.87 -2.25
CA GLY A 11 -13.22 3.17 -2.89
C GLY A 11 -13.47 4.65 -3.22
N CYS A 12 -12.47 5.54 -3.05
CA CYS A 12 -12.62 6.96 -3.38
C CYS A 12 -12.96 7.15 -4.86
N LYS A 13 -14.05 7.87 -5.14
CA LYS A 13 -14.56 8.10 -6.50
C LYS A 13 -13.76 9.12 -7.30
N LYS A 14 -12.90 9.90 -6.64
CA LYS A 14 -12.04 10.91 -7.27
C LYS A 14 -10.69 10.32 -7.60
N PRO A 15 -9.91 10.91 -8.53
CA PRO A 15 -8.51 10.58 -8.71
C PRO A 15 -7.72 10.74 -7.41
N VAL A 16 -6.90 9.76 -7.12
CA VAL A 16 -5.98 9.75 -5.99
C VAL A 16 -4.58 9.49 -6.51
N VAL A 17 -3.66 10.42 -6.28
CA VAL A 17 -2.25 10.30 -6.67
C VAL A 17 -1.38 10.28 -5.43
N ALA A 18 -0.51 9.29 -5.31
CA ALA A 18 0.47 9.20 -4.24
C ALA A 18 1.74 9.97 -4.63
N ALA A 19 2.17 10.91 -3.78
CA ALA A 19 3.45 11.61 -3.89
C ALA A 19 4.40 11.11 -2.79
N ILE A 20 5.37 10.28 -3.14
CA ILE A 20 6.19 9.51 -2.19
C ILE A 20 7.58 10.12 -2.09
N ASN A 21 7.82 10.87 -1.01
CA ASN A 21 9.07 11.59 -0.78
C ASN A 21 10.09 10.85 0.10
N GLY A 22 9.81 9.60 0.45
CA GLY A 22 10.64 8.81 1.35
C GLY A 22 10.16 7.37 1.50
N ALA A 23 10.10 6.87 2.73
CA ALA A 23 9.72 5.49 2.99
C ALA A 23 8.19 5.28 2.91
N ALA A 24 7.74 4.45 1.98
CA ALA A 24 6.40 3.87 1.93
C ALA A 24 6.49 2.40 2.35
N VAL A 25 6.49 2.14 3.64
CA VAL A 25 6.72 0.80 4.23
C VAL A 25 5.51 0.40 5.07
N ALA A 26 5.21 -0.89 5.11
CA ALA A 26 4.08 -1.44 5.84
C ALA A 26 2.77 -0.72 5.46
N GLY A 27 2.04 -0.17 6.44
CA GLY A 27 0.82 0.61 6.20
C GLY A 27 0.97 1.71 5.14
N GLY A 28 2.14 2.35 5.06
CA GLY A 28 2.44 3.39 4.07
C GLY A 28 2.46 2.88 2.64
N MET A 29 2.92 1.65 2.42
CA MET A 29 2.93 1.04 1.09
C MET A 29 1.52 0.76 0.58
N PHE A 30 0.58 0.40 1.45
CA PHE A 30 -0.80 0.17 1.03
C PHE A 30 -1.50 1.43 0.55
N PHE A 31 -1.14 2.61 1.08
CA PHE A 31 -1.64 3.88 0.53
C PHE A 31 -1.06 4.17 -0.86
N ALA A 32 0.21 3.82 -1.10
CA ALA A 32 0.80 3.93 -2.43
C ALA A 32 0.09 3.01 -3.44
N LEU A 33 -0.10 1.73 -3.08
CA LEU A 33 -0.81 0.75 -3.91
C LEU A 33 -2.29 1.09 -4.14
N ALA A 34 -2.94 1.73 -3.17
CA ALA A 34 -4.35 2.11 -3.28
C ALA A 34 -4.59 3.39 -4.09
N ALA A 35 -3.55 4.11 -4.48
CA ALA A 35 -3.65 5.26 -5.36
C ALA A 35 -3.97 4.83 -6.81
N ASP A 36 -4.40 5.76 -7.63
CA ASP A 36 -4.63 5.54 -9.06
C ASP A 36 -3.36 5.77 -9.88
N TYR A 37 -2.39 6.47 -9.27
CA TYR A 37 -1.05 6.73 -9.78
C TYR A 37 -0.10 7.05 -8.63
N ALA A 38 1.12 6.57 -8.71
CA ALA A 38 2.12 6.75 -7.67
C ALA A 38 3.41 7.36 -8.25
N VAL A 39 3.76 8.58 -7.85
CA VAL A 39 5.01 9.26 -8.17
C VAL A 39 5.94 9.20 -6.97
N ALA A 40 7.20 8.84 -7.18
CA ALA A 40 8.18 8.75 -6.12
C ALA A 40 9.47 9.48 -6.45
N VAL A 41 10.30 9.73 -5.44
CA VAL A 41 11.67 10.19 -5.61
C VAL A 41 12.66 9.02 -5.51
N GLU A 42 13.87 9.18 -6.05
CA GLU A 42 14.88 8.11 -6.14
C GLU A 42 15.26 7.52 -4.76
N LYS A 43 15.32 8.36 -3.72
CA LYS A 43 15.66 7.93 -2.36
C LYS A 43 14.58 7.13 -1.65
N SER A 44 13.38 7.01 -2.23
CA SER A 44 12.25 6.32 -1.60
C SER A 44 12.52 4.83 -1.38
N ARG A 45 11.80 4.23 -0.42
CA ARG A 45 11.90 2.81 -0.08
C ARG A 45 10.51 2.23 0.08
N PHE A 46 10.32 1.02 -0.41
CA PHE A 46 9.04 0.34 -0.50
C PHE A 46 9.14 -1.05 0.09
N GLY A 47 8.14 -1.50 0.81
CA GLY A 47 8.11 -2.88 1.29
C GLY A 47 7.01 -3.15 2.30
N LEU A 48 6.60 -4.42 2.35
CA LEU A 48 5.68 -4.96 3.33
C LEU A 48 6.51 -5.82 4.30
N THR A 49 6.77 -5.27 5.47
CA THR A 49 7.70 -5.86 6.45
C THR A 49 7.00 -6.62 7.57
N GLU A 50 5.69 -6.79 7.49
CA GLU A 50 4.84 -7.42 8.49
C GLU A 50 5.29 -8.83 8.85
N ILE A 51 5.74 -9.61 7.87
CA ILE A 51 6.28 -10.95 8.08
C ILE A 51 7.49 -10.98 9.02
N LYS A 52 8.29 -9.89 9.05
CA LYS A 52 9.47 -9.80 9.93
C LYS A 52 9.13 -9.55 11.39
N VAL A 53 7.93 -9.05 11.64
CA VAL A 53 7.41 -8.85 12.99
C VAL A 53 6.36 -9.90 13.38
N GLY A 54 6.23 -10.97 12.59
CA GLY A 54 5.36 -12.10 12.90
C GLY A 54 3.87 -11.74 12.84
N VAL A 55 3.48 -10.72 12.06
CA VAL A 55 2.06 -10.35 11.89
C VAL A 55 1.57 -10.66 10.48
N ASN A 56 0.33 -11.10 10.37
CA ASN A 56 -0.37 -11.26 9.12
C ASN A 56 -1.09 -9.96 8.72
N PHE A 57 -1.59 -9.93 7.47
CA PHE A 57 -2.22 -8.74 6.92
C PHE A 57 -3.73 -8.73 7.26
N PRO A 58 -4.28 -7.58 7.70
CA PRO A 58 -5.72 -7.38 7.71
C PRO A 58 -6.31 -7.54 6.31
N VAL A 59 -7.60 -7.86 6.23
CA VAL A 59 -8.26 -8.19 4.95
C VAL A 59 -8.11 -7.07 3.92
N ALA A 60 -8.36 -5.82 4.30
CA ALA A 60 -8.33 -4.72 3.34
C ALA A 60 -6.92 -4.46 2.76
N PRO A 61 -5.85 -4.32 3.54
CA PRO A 61 -4.49 -4.25 3.02
C PRO A 61 -4.12 -5.44 2.12
N TYR A 62 -4.48 -6.65 2.52
CA TYR A 62 -4.20 -7.86 1.74
C TYR A 62 -4.90 -7.83 0.37
N GLU A 63 -6.19 -7.49 0.32
CA GLU A 63 -6.94 -7.43 -0.93
C GLU A 63 -6.45 -6.30 -1.85
N ILE A 64 -6.01 -5.16 -1.30
CA ILE A 64 -5.34 -4.10 -2.08
C ILE A 64 -4.06 -4.63 -2.72
N ALA A 65 -3.16 -5.21 -1.92
CA ALA A 65 -1.90 -5.73 -2.46
C ALA A 65 -2.12 -6.82 -3.52
N LYS A 66 -3.13 -7.67 -3.31
CA LYS A 66 -3.50 -8.74 -4.26
C LYS A 66 -4.07 -8.21 -5.57
N ALA A 67 -4.82 -7.11 -5.51
CA ALA A 67 -5.44 -6.51 -6.69
C ALA A 67 -4.43 -5.68 -7.52
N GLU A 68 -3.52 -4.97 -6.85
CA GLU A 68 -2.65 -3.97 -7.49
C GLU A 68 -1.27 -4.53 -7.87
N LEU A 69 -0.82 -5.63 -7.28
CA LEU A 69 0.46 -6.24 -7.62
C LEU A 69 0.30 -7.42 -8.59
N SER A 70 1.21 -7.54 -9.54
CA SER A 70 1.30 -8.76 -10.34
C SER A 70 1.52 -9.99 -9.45
N PRO A 71 1.08 -11.20 -9.83
CA PRO A 71 1.25 -12.39 -9.00
C PRO A 71 2.70 -12.65 -8.56
N GLY A 72 3.67 -12.31 -9.40
CA GLY A 72 5.10 -12.43 -9.10
C GLY A 72 5.56 -11.40 -8.06
N SER A 73 5.18 -10.14 -8.23
CA SER A 73 5.50 -9.06 -7.32
C SER A 73 4.79 -9.24 -5.98
N PHE A 74 3.51 -9.62 -5.99
CA PHE A 74 2.73 -9.93 -4.78
C PHE A 74 3.44 -10.94 -3.88
N ARG A 75 3.77 -12.12 -4.43
CA ARG A 75 4.49 -13.15 -3.68
C ARG A 75 5.85 -12.67 -3.18
N ARG A 76 6.62 -11.99 -4.03
CA ARG A 76 7.97 -11.50 -3.69
C ARG A 76 7.94 -10.47 -2.58
N VAL A 77 7.03 -9.51 -2.64
CA VAL A 77 6.93 -8.43 -1.67
C VAL A 77 6.46 -8.95 -0.31
N LEU A 78 5.37 -9.73 -0.27
CA LEU A 78 4.77 -10.17 0.99
C LEU A 78 5.63 -11.22 1.72
N LEU A 79 6.21 -12.18 1.00
CA LEU A 79 6.94 -13.28 1.63
C LEU A 79 8.40 -12.95 1.96
N SER A 80 9.01 -11.95 1.29
CA SER A 80 10.40 -11.60 1.59
C SER A 80 10.55 -10.62 2.75
N GLY A 81 9.57 -9.77 2.98
CA GLY A 81 9.66 -8.65 3.93
C GLY A 81 10.82 -7.68 3.63
N ARG A 82 11.32 -7.68 2.39
CA ARG A 82 12.45 -6.82 1.99
C ARG A 82 12.00 -5.41 1.68
N LEU A 83 12.93 -4.47 1.82
CA LEU A 83 12.77 -3.13 1.30
C LEU A 83 13.36 -3.06 -0.12
N PHE A 84 12.64 -2.43 -1.01
CA PHE A 84 13.01 -2.19 -2.40
C PHE A 84 13.30 -0.70 -2.61
N LYS A 85 14.25 -0.39 -3.48
CA LYS A 85 14.52 0.97 -3.97
C LYS A 85 13.48 1.36 -5.03
N SER A 86 13.46 2.62 -5.41
CA SER A 86 12.50 3.17 -6.36
C SER A 86 12.60 2.54 -7.76
N ASP A 87 13.80 2.23 -8.23
CA ASP A 87 14.03 1.52 -9.50
C ASP A 87 13.35 0.14 -9.52
N ALA A 88 13.60 -0.67 -8.48
CA ALA A 88 12.95 -1.97 -8.35
C ALA A 88 11.43 -1.86 -8.12
N ALA A 89 10.97 -0.84 -7.42
CA ALA A 89 9.55 -0.58 -7.23
C ALA A 89 8.85 -0.21 -8.55
N LEU A 90 9.52 0.54 -9.42
CA LEU A 90 9.04 0.86 -10.77
C LEU A 90 8.96 -0.40 -11.65
N GLU A 91 10.00 -1.22 -11.67
CA GLU A 91 10.01 -2.50 -12.40
C GLU A 91 8.90 -3.46 -11.93
N MET A 92 8.60 -3.46 -10.64
CA MET A 92 7.53 -4.27 -10.04
C MET A 92 6.14 -3.63 -10.16
N GLN A 93 6.03 -2.46 -10.78
CA GLN A 93 4.78 -1.70 -10.92
C GLN A 93 4.13 -1.35 -9.57
N ILE A 94 4.95 -1.10 -8.54
CA ILE A 94 4.52 -0.56 -7.24
C ILE A 94 4.30 0.95 -7.34
N ILE A 95 5.11 1.60 -8.19
CA ILE A 95 5.02 3.02 -8.55
C ILE A 95 5.02 3.15 -10.07
N ASP A 96 4.54 4.28 -10.56
CA ASP A 96 4.41 4.57 -11.99
C ASP A 96 5.53 5.46 -12.53
N GLU A 97 6.13 6.31 -11.68
CA GLU A 97 7.10 7.31 -12.10
C GLU A 97 8.10 7.65 -11.00
N ILE A 98 9.35 7.93 -11.41
CA ILE A 98 10.39 8.47 -10.53
C ILE A 98 10.76 9.88 -11.04
N VAL A 99 10.77 10.85 -10.13
CA VAL A 99 11.10 12.25 -10.43
C VAL A 99 12.12 12.82 -9.45
N ALA A 100 12.68 13.97 -9.76
CA ALA A 100 13.53 14.71 -8.83
C ALA A 100 12.72 15.19 -7.60
N ASP A 101 13.40 15.34 -6.46
CA ASP A 101 12.77 15.66 -5.18
C ASP A 101 11.92 16.95 -5.23
N ASP A 102 12.43 17.97 -5.90
CA ASP A 102 11.80 19.28 -6.06
C ASP A 102 10.62 19.29 -7.04
N GLN A 103 10.51 18.28 -7.90
CA GLN A 103 9.43 18.12 -8.88
C GLN A 103 8.27 17.25 -8.39
N LEU A 104 8.44 16.53 -7.28
CA LEU A 104 7.51 15.50 -6.83
C LEU A 104 6.07 16.01 -6.68
N LEU A 105 5.87 17.08 -5.95
CA LEU A 105 4.52 17.59 -5.67
C LEU A 105 3.88 18.18 -6.92
N GLU A 106 4.63 18.93 -7.71
CA GLU A 106 4.14 19.53 -8.95
C GLU A 106 3.70 18.42 -9.92
N ARG A 107 4.50 17.38 -10.09
CA ARG A 107 4.18 16.25 -10.97
C ARG A 107 2.94 15.48 -10.50
N ALA A 108 2.86 15.15 -9.21
CA ALA A 108 1.71 14.47 -8.65
C ALA A 108 0.40 15.28 -8.84
N VAL A 109 0.46 16.59 -8.64
CA VAL A 109 -0.70 17.49 -8.87
C VAL A 109 -1.04 17.54 -10.37
N ALA A 110 -0.06 17.56 -11.26
CA ALA A 110 -0.29 17.55 -12.71
C ALA A 110 -1.03 16.27 -13.13
N VAL A 111 -0.59 15.08 -12.67
CA VAL A 111 -1.27 13.82 -12.93
C VAL A 111 -2.70 13.81 -12.36
N ALA A 112 -2.87 14.31 -11.13
CA ALA A 112 -4.20 14.37 -10.53
C ALA A 112 -5.16 15.27 -11.33
N ARG A 113 -4.68 16.37 -11.89
CA ARG A 113 -5.44 17.27 -12.77
C ARG A 113 -5.77 16.62 -14.12
N GLU A 114 -4.81 15.90 -14.69
CA GLU A 114 -5.01 15.14 -15.93
C GLU A 114 -6.15 14.13 -15.75
N TYR A 115 -6.12 13.31 -14.70
CA TYR A 115 -7.16 12.33 -14.41
C TYR A 115 -8.51 12.98 -14.10
N ALA A 116 -8.49 14.12 -13.38
CA ALA A 116 -9.69 14.90 -13.06
C ALA A 116 -10.31 15.61 -14.29
N GLY A 117 -9.56 15.73 -15.39
CA GLY A 117 -10.07 16.20 -16.67
C GLY A 117 -11.03 15.23 -17.36
N ASN A 118 -11.07 13.97 -16.93
CA ASN A 118 -12.03 12.99 -17.44
C ASN A 118 -13.45 13.26 -16.90
N PRO A 119 -14.52 12.86 -17.63
CA PRO A 119 -15.88 12.93 -17.13
C PRO A 119 -16.03 12.24 -15.78
N PRO A 120 -16.41 12.95 -14.70
CA PRO A 120 -16.26 12.45 -13.33
C PRO A 120 -17.14 11.22 -13.03
N MET A 121 -18.31 11.12 -13.65
CA MET A 121 -19.18 9.95 -13.47
C MET A 121 -18.60 8.70 -14.15
N ALA A 122 -18.05 8.86 -15.37
CA ALA A 122 -17.40 7.77 -16.08
C ALA A 122 -16.15 7.29 -15.36
N TYR A 123 -15.31 8.23 -14.90
CA TYR A 123 -14.12 7.91 -14.09
C TYR A 123 -14.49 7.10 -12.85
N ALA A 124 -15.47 7.59 -12.06
CA ALA A 124 -15.89 6.90 -10.83
C ALA A 124 -16.49 5.52 -11.13
N ALA A 125 -17.26 5.36 -12.22
CA ALA A 125 -17.85 4.08 -12.59
C ALA A 125 -16.79 3.06 -13.02
N ILE A 126 -15.85 3.46 -13.88
CA ILE A 126 -14.76 2.58 -14.35
C ILE A 126 -13.85 2.18 -13.19
N LYS A 127 -13.44 3.14 -12.36
CA LYS A 127 -12.64 2.85 -11.15
C LYS A 127 -13.35 1.85 -10.22
N HIS A 128 -14.66 2.02 -10.03
CA HIS A 128 -15.44 1.08 -9.23
C HIS A 128 -15.50 -0.32 -9.89
N GLN A 129 -15.67 -0.40 -11.21
CA GLN A 129 -15.64 -1.68 -11.93
C GLN A 129 -14.31 -2.42 -11.74
N ILE A 130 -13.19 -1.72 -11.86
CA ILE A 130 -11.84 -2.28 -11.67
C ILE A 130 -11.68 -2.82 -10.24
N ARG A 131 -12.22 -2.11 -9.23
CA ARG A 131 -12.01 -2.38 -7.80
C ARG A 131 -13.19 -3.11 -7.13
N ALA A 132 -14.20 -3.53 -7.88
CA ALA A 132 -15.45 -4.07 -7.33
C ALA A 132 -15.23 -5.32 -6.46
N GLU A 133 -14.44 -6.27 -6.93
CA GLU A 133 -14.19 -7.52 -6.21
C GLU A 133 -13.43 -7.30 -4.90
N PRO A 134 -12.25 -6.64 -4.85
CA PRO A 134 -11.58 -6.37 -3.59
C PRO A 134 -12.42 -5.50 -2.64
N LEU A 135 -13.14 -4.48 -3.15
CA LEU A 135 -14.01 -3.64 -2.31
C LEU A 135 -15.13 -4.44 -1.64
N ALA A 136 -15.74 -5.40 -2.33
CA ALA A 136 -16.77 -6.27 -1.75
C ALA A 136 -16.21 -7.11 -0.59
N LYS A 137 -15.02 -7.70 -0.75
CA LYS A 137 -14.35 -8.47 0.30
C LYS A 137 -13.96 -7.60 1.50
N MET A 138 -13.45 -6.40 1.22
CA MET A 138 -13.09 -5.43 2.25
C MET A 138 -14.32 -4.97 3.04
N GLN A 139 -15.46 -4.74 2.36
CA GLN A 139 -16.71 -4.36 3.00
C GLN A 139 -17.26 -5.47 3.89
N SER A 140 -17.25 -6.72 3.42
CA SER A 140 -17.62 -7.88 4.25
C SER A 140 -16.81 -7.94 5.55
N ALA A 141 -15.50 -7.75 5.47
CA ALA A 141 -14.65 -7.73 6.66
C ALA A 141 -14.90 -6.54 7.61
N VAL A 142 -15.45 -5.45 7.11
CA VAL A 142 -15.89 -4.30 7.92
C VAL A 142 -17.20 -4.62 8.62
N ASP A 143 -18.18 -5.21 7.91
CA ASP A 143 -19.54 -5.46 8.40
C ASP A 143 -19.56 -6.60 9.42
N ASP A 144 -18.85 -7.71 9.14
CA ASP A 144 -18.83 -8.89 10.00
C ASP A 144 -17.98 -8.70 11.26
N LEU A 145 -17.22 -7.61 11.35
CA LEU A 145 -16.17 -7.41 12.38
C LEU A 145 -15.21 -8.61 12.48
N ASN A 146 -15.26 -9.50 11.51
CA ASN A 146 -14.58 -10.79 11.50
C ASN A 146 -13.29 -10.67 10.71
N ASP A 147 -12.35 -9.93 11.27
CA ASP A 147 -10.98 -9.93 10.78
C ASP A 147 -10.23 -11.09 11.44
N SER A 148 -10.07 -12.19 10.71
CA SER A 148 -9.33 -13.38 11.15
C SER A 148 -7.87 -13.08 11.55
N THR A 149 -7.39 -11.88 11.24
CA THR A 149 -6.02 -11.43 11.53
C THR A 149 -5.87 -10.77 12.91
N ARG A 150 -6.99 -10.45 13.59
CA ARG A 150 -6.96 -9.75 14.89
C ARG A 150 -6.12 -10.45 15.95
N GLY A 151 -6.08 -11.79 15.97
CA GLY A 151 -5.29 -12.57 16.93
C GLY A 151 -3.78 -12.54 16.65
N GLY A 152 -3.36 -12.36 15.40
CA GLY A 152 -1.97 -12.46 14.99
C GLY A 152 -1.05 -11.31 15.46
N TRP A 153 -1.64 -10.19 15.91
CA TRP A 153 -0.87 -9.01 16.37
C TRP A 153 -0.40 -9.10 17.83
N PHE A 154 -0.87 -10.09 18.58
CA PHE A 154 -0.63 -10.22 20.02
C PHE A 154 -0.12 -11.62 20.39
N THR A 155 0.65 -12.26 19.52
CA THR A 155 1.24 -13.57 19.77
C THR A 155 2.61 -13.44 20.46
N SER A 156 3.07 -14.51 21.09
CA SER A 156 4.43 -14.59 21.64
C SER A 156 5.50 -14.46 20.55
N GLU A 157 5.22 -14.95 19.34
CA GLU A 157 6.09 -14.81 18.17
C GLU A 157 6.25 -13.35 17.75
N THR A 158 5.14 -12.59 17.69
CA THR A 158 5.16 -11.16 17.39
C THR A 158 5.96 -10.38 18.42
N THR A 159 5.76 -10.66 19.72
CA THR A 159 6.51 -10.01 20.80
C THR A 159 8.01 -10.30 20.67
N ALA A 160 8.40 -11.55 20.48
CA ALA A 160 9.80 -11.95 20.33
C ALA A 160 10.46 -11.30 19.08
N ALA A 161 9.72 -11.21 17.95
CA ALA A 161 10.23 -10.59 16.73
C ALA A 161 10.45 -9.07 16.92
N ILE A 162 9.53 -8.38 17.59
CA ILE A 162 9.64 -6.95 17.91
C ILE A 162 10.84 -6.71 18.82
N ASP A 163 11.00 -7.50 19.89
CA ASP A 163 12.11 -7.37 20.84
C ASP A 163 13.47 -7.57 20.14
N ALA A 164 13.57 -8.53 19.21
CA ALA A 164 14.78 -8.76 18.41
C ALA A 164 15.13 -7.55 17.52
N ILE A 165 14.13 -6.91 16.92
CA ILE A 165 14.33 -5.71 16.08
C ILE A 165 14.79 -4.53 16.95
N LEU A 166 14.15 -4.31 18.10
CA LEU A 166 14.53 -3.23 19.03
C LEU A 166 15.97 -3.42 19.55
N ALA A 167 16.35 -4.63 19.92
CA ALA A 167 17.72 -4.95 20.35
C ALA A 167 18.75 -4.67 19.25
N SER A 168 18.45 -5.07 18.00
CA SER A 168 19.34 -4.83 16.84
C SER A 168 19.52 -3.34 16.50
N SER A 169 18.50 -2.53 16.77
CA SER A 169 18.51 -1.08 16.53
C SER A 169 19.31 -0.32 17.60
N ALA A 170 19.34 -0.82 18.83
CA ALA A 170 20.11 -0.24 19.93
C ALA A 170 21.63 -0.44 19.76
N THR A 171 22.05 -1.51 19.06
CA THR A 171 23.47 -1.85 18.84
C THR A 171 24.11 -1.07 17.68
N LYS A 172 23.33 -0.32 16.89
CA LYS A 172 23.79 0.46 15.73
C LYS A 172 23.98 1.96 16.01
N LYS A 173 23.86 2.38 17.26
CA LYS A 173 24.23 3.72 17.75
C LYS A 173 25.59 3.68 18.42
#